data_925b0fe7ee9099f6fd67ec5872399852
#
_entry.id   925b0fe7ee9099f6fd67ec5872399852
#
_cell.length_a   1.000
_cell.length_b   1.000
_cell.length_c   1.000
_cell.angle_alpha   90.00
_cell.angle_beta   90.00
_cell.angle_gamma   90.00
#
_symmetry.space_group_name_H-M   'P 1'
#
loop_
_entity.id
_entity.type
_entity.pdbx_description
1 polymer ?
#
loop_
_entity_poly.entity_id
_entity_poly.type
_entity_poly.pdbx_seq_one_letter_code
_entity_poly.pdbx_strand_id
1 'polypeptide(L)'
;REELDRRGINVELVADEWCNTLEDVIYFCDNKAGHMAQIKTPDLGGINNTIEAVLYCKEHGFGAYQGGTCNETDRSCQVCVDCAMATQPDQILAKPGMGVDEGFMIVYNEMNRVIALRNAKKC
;
A
#
# COMPACT_ATOMS: atom_id res chain seq x y z
N ARG A 1 0.50 -12.14 -16.33
CA ARG A 1 1.85 -12.06 -15.78
C ARG A 1 2.84 -12.89 -16.62
N GLU A 2 2.70 -14.21 -16.65
CA GLU A 2 3.65 -15.12 -17.34
C GLU A 2 3.99 -14.70 -18.78
N GLU A 3 3.01 -14.23 -19.54
CA GLU A 3 3.22 -13.80 -20.91
C GLU A 3 4.05 -12.51 -21.01
N LEU A 4 3.88 -11.58 -20.07
CA LEU A 4 4.71 -10.37 -19.98
C LEU A 4 6.15 -10.73 -19.62
N ASP A 5 6.31 -11.59 -18.62
CA ASP A 5 7.62 -12.06 -18.17
C ASP A 5 8.34 -12.79 -19.30
N ARG A 6 7.63 -13.70 -20.00
CA ARG A 6 8.16 -14.45 -21.16
C ARG A 6 8.62 -13.56 -22.31
N ARG A 7 7.92 -12.45 -22.54
CA ARG A 7 8.25 -11.47 -23.59
C ARG A 7 9.29 -10.44 -23.17
N GLY A 8 9.69 -10.43 -21.91
CA GLY A 8 10.58 -9.41 -21.36
C GLY A 8 9.97 -8.00 -21.39
N ILE A 9 8.64 -7.91 -21.29
CA ILE A 9 7.94 -6.62 -21.25
C ILE A 9 7.99 -6.07 -19.83
N ASN A 10 8.67 -4.96 -19.64
CA ASN A 10 8.84 -4.32 -18.33
C ASN A 10 7.58 -3.52 -17.93
N VAL A 11 6.52 -4.24 -17.62
CA VAL A 11 5.24 -3.70 -17.13
C VAL A 11 4.77 -4.55 -15.96
N GLU A 12 4.37 -3.91 -14.87
CA GLU A 12 3.82 -4.59 -13.70
C GLU A 12 2.29 -4.58 -13.72
N LEU A 13 1.70 -5.73 -13.42
CA LEU A 13 0.26 -5.89 -13.21
C LEU A 13 -0.02 -5.80 -11.73
N VAL A 14 -0.92 -4.90 -11.35
CA VAL A 14 -1.38 -4.73 -9.97
C VAL A 14 -2.73 -5.41 -9.80
N ALA A 15 -2.85 -6.30 -8.82
CA ALA A 15 -4.14 -6.87 -8.41
C ALA A 15 -4.91 -5.81 -7.60
N ASP A 16 -6.09 -5.41 -8.06
CA ASP A 16 -6.86 -4.31 -7.48
C ASP A 16 -8.28 -4.75 -7.08
N GLU A 17 -9.20 -4.85 -8.04
CA GLU A 17 -10.65 -4.93 -7.78
C GLU A 17 -11.10 -6.19 -7.01
N TRP A 18 -10.38 -7.29 -7.14
CA TRP A 18 -10.66 -8.56 -6.47
C TRP A 18 -9.71 -8.84 -5.30
N CYS A 19 -8.98 -7.80 -4.84
CA CYS A 19 -7.98 -7.88 -3.79
C CYS A 19 -8.39 -6.96 -2.64
N ASN A 20 -9.45 -7.34 -1.89
CA ASN A 20 -10.10 -6.48 -0.91
C ASN A 20 -9.97 -6.97 0.54
N THR A 21 -9.51 -8.21 0.75
CA THR A 21 -9.27 -8.77 2.07
C THR A 21 -7.82 -9.24 2.21
N LEU A 22 -7.40 -9.52 3.44
CA LEU A 22 -6.07 -10.11 3.68
C LEU A 22 -5.92 -11.46 2.96
N GLU A 23 -6.96 -12.27 2.99
CA GLU A 23 -7.01 -13.58 2.33
C GLU A 23 -6.87 -13.45 0.82
N ASP A 24 -7.48 -12.42 0.22
CA ASP A 24 -7.33 -12.14 -1.21
C ASP A 24 -5.88 -11.78 -1.54
N VAL A 25 -5.25 -10.89 -0.75
CA VAL A 25 -3.84 -10.52 -0.94
C VAL A 25 -2.95 -11.76 -0.90
N ILE A 26 -3.13 -12.62 0.11
CA ILE A 26 -2.40 -13.89 0.23
C ILE A 26 -2.62 -14.75 -1.00
N TYR A 27 -3.88 -14.91 -1.43
CA TYR A 27 -4.25 -15.72 -2.60
C TYR A 27 -3.57 -15.22 -3.89
N PHE A 28 -3.61 -13.92 -4.16
CA PHE A 28 -2.95 -13.32 -5.33
C PHE A 28 -1.44 -13.47 -5.29
N CYS A 29 -0.86 -13.32 -4.11
CA CYS A 29 0.57 -13.48 -3.86
C CYS A 29 1.02 -14.92 -4.12
N ASP A 30 0.38 -15.90 -3.50
CA ASP A 30 0.73 -17.32 -3.59
C ASP A 30 0.59 -17.87 -5.02
N ASN A 31 -0.45 -17.43 -5.71
CA ASN A 31 -0.69 -17.82 -7.11
C ASN A 31 0.08 -16.98 -8.13
N LYS A 32 0.88 -16.00 -7.67
CA LYS A 32 1.60 -15.06 -8.55
C LYS A 32 0.69 -14.45 -9.62
N ALA A 33 -0.54 -14.12 -9.22
CA ALA A 33 -1.61 -13.65 -10.12
C ALA A 33 -1.49 -12.16 -10.49
N GLY A 34 -0.33 -11.59 -10.34
CA GLY A 34 0.09 -10.23 -10.67
C GLY A 34 1.55 -10.06 -10.31
N HIS A 35 2.04 -8.85 -10.37
CA HIS A 35 3.37 -8.47 -9.88
C HIS A 35 3.27 -7.82 -8.51
N MET A 36 2.15 -7.12 -8.25
CA MET A 36 1.87 -6.39 -7.03
C MET A 36 0.41 -6.58 -6.60
N ALA A 37 0.14 -6.42 -5.31
CA ALA A 37 -1.21 -6.25 -4.77
C ALA A 37 -1.43 -4.80 -4.36
N GLN A 38 -2.60 -4.26 -4.69
CA GLN A 38 -3.07 -3.01 -4.09
C GLN A 38 -3.68 -3.31 -2.73
N ILE A 39 -3.04 -2.81 -1.69
CA ILE A 39 -3.44 -2.99 -0.30
C ILE A 39 -4.27 -1.79 0.12
N LYS A 40 -5.59 -1.97 0.15
CA LYS A 40 -6.56 -0.91 0.43
C LYS A 40 -6.80 -0.82 1.93
N THR A 41 -6.09 0.06 2.59
CA THR A 41 -6.13 0.21 4.06
C THR A 41 -7.55 0.25 4.65
N PRO A 42 -8.54 0.95 4.07
CA PRO A 42 -9.89 0.96 4.63
C PRO A 42 -10.65 -0.37 4.49
N ASP A 43 -10.32 -1.20 3.49
CA ASP A 43 -11.09 -2.40 3.16
C ASP A 43 -10.64 -3.66 3.90
N LEU A 44 -9.38 -3.71 4.34
CA LEU A 44 -8.80 -4.90 4.96
C LEU A 44 -9.30 -5.21 6.38
N GLY A 45 -10.20 -4.39 6.94
CA GLY A 45 -10.85 -4.61 8.21
C GLY A 45 -10.07 -4.17 9.45
N GLY A 46 -8.79 -3.82 9.32
CA GLY A 46 -7.99 -3.31 10.45
C GLY A 46 -6.54 -3.02 10.09
N ILE A 47 -5.88 -2.22 10.92
CA ILE A 47 -4.48 -1.82 10.74
C ILE A 47 -3.55 -3.05 10.74
N ASN A 48 -3.81 -4.03 11.61
CA ASN A 48 -3.03 -5.27 11.66
C ASN A 48 -3.08 -6.04 10.34
N ASN A 49 -4.25 -6.15 9.72
CA ASN A 49 -4.39 -6.82 8.42
C ASN A 49 -3.64 -6.06 7.31
N THR A 50 -3.67 -4.73 7.34
CA THR A 50 -2.91 -3.89 6.41
C THR A 50 -1.41 -4.13 6.55
N ILE A 51 -0.91 -4.13 7.77
CA ILE A 51 0.49 -4.40 8.08
C ILE A 51 0.88 -5.81 7.62
N GLU A 52 0.08 -6.81 7.97
CA GLU A 52 0.32 -8.20 7.61
C GLU A 52 0.33 -8.40 6.09
N ALA A 53 -0.59 -7.78 5.36
CA ALA A 53 -0.64 -7.83 3.91
C ALA A 53 0.66 -7.31 3.26
N VAL A 54 1.16 -6.15 3.71
CA VAL A 54 2.43 -5.60 3.20
C VAL A 54 3.60 -6.53 3.50
N LEU A 55 3.70 -7.00 4.73
CA LEU A 55 4.80 -7.87 5.15
C LEU A 55 4.75 -9.20 4.41
N TYR A 56 3.57 -9.79 4.24
CA TYR A 56 3.39 -11.03 3.48
C TYR A 56 3.86 -10.90 2.04
N CYS A 57 3.45 -9.84 1.34
CA CYS A 57 3.91 -9.57 -0.02
C CYS A 57 5.44 -9.50 -0.08
N LYS A 58 6.06 -8.76 0.83
CA LYS A 58 7.52 -8.58 0.88
C LYS A 58 8.26 -9.90 1.14
N GLU A 59 7.77 -10.72 2.07
CA GLU A 59 8.37 -12.01 2.39
C GLU A 59 8.31 -13.00 1.24
N HIS A 60 7.29 -12.90 0.38
CA HIS A 60 7.08 -13.79 -0.77
C HIS A 60 7.55 -13.21 -2.12
N GLY A 61 8.24 -12.08 -2.09
CA GLY A 61 8.76 -11.44 -3.32
C GLY A 61 7.66 -10.97 -4.27
N PHE A 62 6.53 -10.52 -3.70
CA PHE A 62 5.42 -9.90 -4.40
C PHE A 62 5.37 -8.41 -4.07
N GLY A 63 5.07 -7.57 -5.03
CA GLY A 63 5.03 -6.13 -4.80
C GLY A 63 3.88 -5.71 -3.89
N ALA A 64 4.16 -4.80 -2.97
CA ALA A 64 3.16 -4.20 -2.09
C ALA A 64 2.89 -2.74 -2.51
N TYR A 65 1.69 -2.48 -3.01
CA TYR A 65 1.22 -1.14 -3.37
C TYR A 65 0.17 -0.69 -2.37
N GLN A 66 0.57 0.06 -1.36
CA GLN A 66 -0.36 0.53 -0.35
C GLN A 66 -1.16 1.71 -0.89
N GLY A 67 -2.42 1.44 -1.14
CA GLY A 67 -3.36 2.39 -1.69
C GLY A 67 -4.49 2.72 -0.73
N GLY A 68 -5.58 3.17 -1.31
CA GLY A 68 -6.81 3.49 -0.62
C GLY A 68 -8.01 3.30 -1.53
N THR A 69 -9.17 3.68 -1.03
CA THR A 69 -10.42 3.69 -1.77
C THR A 69 -10.84 5.12 -2.07
N CYS A 70 -11.88 5.30 -2.90
CA CYS A 70 -12.45 6.63 -3.17
C CYS A 70 -13.16 7.28 -1.97
N ASN A 71 -13.24 6.58 -0.84
CA ASN A 71 -13.88 7.04 0.40
C ASN A 71 -12.87 7.53 1.45
N GLU A 72 -11.66 7.85 1.04
CA GLU A 72 -10.63 8.33 1.94
C GLU A 72 -10.97 9.69 2.55
N THR A 73 -10.57 9.84 3.81
CA THR A 73 -10.56 11.10 4.53
C THR A 73 -9.12 11.50 4.85
N ASP A 74 -8.89 12.73 5.25
CA ASP A 74 -7.59 13.18 5.74
C ASP A 74 -7.06 12.27 6.85
N ARG A 75 -7.93 11.85 7.78
CA ARG A 75 -7.57 10.98 8.90
C ARG A 75 -7.18 9.57 8.48
N SER A 76 -7.95 8.96 7.59
CA SER A 76 -7.61 7.62 7.07
C SER A 76 -6.32 7.64 6.25
N CYS A 77 -6.07 8.73 5.53
CA CYS A 77 -4.81 8.94 4.82
C CYS A 77 -3.60 9.00 5.77
N GLN A 78 -3.71 9.72 6.89
CA GLN A 78 -2.66 9.78 7.90
C GLN A 78 -2.34 8.39 8.45
N VAL A 79 -3.36 7.63 8.83
CA VAL A 79 -3.19 6.24 9.33
C VAL A 79 -2.53 5.35 8.27
N CYS A 80 -2.92 5.50 6.99
CA CYS A 80 -2.29 4.77 5.90
C CYS A 80 -0.80 5.11 5.75
N VAL A 81 -0.43 6.38 5.87
CA VAL A 81 0.97 6.81 5.85
C VAL A 81 1.74 6.25 7.02
N ASP A 82 1.16 6.23 8.23
CA ASP A 82 1.80 5.66 9.41
C ASP A 82 2.10 4.16 9.21
N CYS A 83 1.14 3.41 8.69
CA CYS A 83 1.33 2.00 8.33
C CYS A 83 2.43 1.83 7.27
N ALA A 84 2.40 2.65 6.22
CA ALA A 84 3.40 2.58 5.14
C ALA A 84 4.82 2.90 5.64
N MET A 85 4.97 3.90 6.50
CA MET A 85 6.27 4.22 7.09
C MET A 85 6.81 3.11 8.00
N ALA A 86 5.93 2.36 8.64
CA ALA A 86 6.31 1.23 9.49
C ALA A 86 6.69 -0.02 8.67
N THR A 87 5.96 -0.31 7.60
CA THR A 87 6.08 -1.55 6.83
C THR A 87 6.92 -1.42 5.57
N GLN A 88 7.08 -0.19 5.05
CA GLN A 88 7.90 0.10 3.87
C GLN A 88 7.40 -0.67 2.61
N PRO A 89 6.17 -0.46 2.15
CA PRO A 89 5.70 -1.01 0.88
C PRO A 89 6.51 -0.43 -0.29
N ASP A 90 6.42 -1.06 -1.46
CA ASP A 90 7.11 -0.60 -2.66
C ASP A 90 6.57 0.74 -3.16
N GLN A 91 5.26 0.94 -3.01
CA GLN A 91 4.58 2.17 -3.41
C GLN A 91 3.50 2.57 -2.40
N ILE A 92 3.27 3.88 -2.29
CA ILE A 92 2.11 4.45 -1.61
C ILE A 92 1.36 5.38 -2.57
N LEU A 93 0.04 5.25 -2.62
CA LEU A 93 -0.81 6.09 -3.45
C LEU A 93 -1.16 7.39 -2.72
N ALA A 94 -0.97 8.52 -3.39
CA ALA A 94 -1.63 9.76 -3.00
C ALA A 94 -3.14 9.61 -3.23
N LYS A 95 -3.91 9.68 -2.21
CA LYS A 95 -5.23 9.12 -1.98
C LYS A 95 -6.27 9.38 -3.07
N PRO A 96 -6.92 8.35 -3.62
CA PRO A 96 -8.02 8.51 -4.56
C PRO A 96 -9.25 9.15 -3.87
N GLY A 97 -10.08 9.84 -4.64
CA GLY A 97 -11.25 10.54 -4.12
C GLY A 97 -10.96 11.93 -3.54
N MET A 98 -9.69 12.32 -3.49
CA MET A 98 -9.24 13.67 -3.14
C MET A 98 -8.64 14.37 -4.36
N GLY A 99 -8.51 15.71 -4.31
CA GLY A 99 -7.68 16.41 -5.26
C GLY A 99 -6.23 15.92 -5.19
N VAL A 100 -5.54 15.89 -6.33
CA VAL A 100 -4.14 15.40 -6.39
C VAL A 100 -3.25 16.17 -5.41
N ASP A 101 -3.37 17.49 -5.40
CA ASP A 101 -2.58 18.35 -4.50
C ASP A 101 -2.93 18.09 -3.03
N GLU A 102 -4.21 17.93 -2.71
CA GLU A 102 -4.67 17.63 -1.36
C GLU A 102 -4.12 16.29 -0.87
N GLY A 103 -4.29 15.23 -1.66
CA GLY A 103 -3.78 13.89 -1.33
C GLY A 103 -2.26 13.89 -1.15
N PHE A 104 -1.53 14.54 -2.05
CA PHE A 104 -0.09 14.66 -1.96
C PHE A 104 0.36 15.43 -0.71
N MET A 105 -0.29 16.56 -0.40
CA MET A 105 0.04 17.36 0.78
C MET A 105 -0.22 16.61 2.08
N ILE A 106 -1.30 15.85 2.19
CA ILE A 106 -1.58 15.04 3.38
C ILE A 106 -0.49 13.98 3.58
N VAL A 107 -0.16 13.24 2.52
CA VAL A 107 0.89 12.20 2.57
C VAL A 107 2.23 12.81 2.95
N TYR A 108 2.64 13.86 2.29
CA TYR A 108 3.91 14.54 2.53
C TYR A 108 4.01 15.11 3.95
N ASN A 109 2.97 15.78 4.42
CA ASN A 109 2.95 16.39 5.76
C ASN A 109 2.99 15.32 6.85
N GLU A 110 2.26 14.21 6.68
CA GLU A 110 2.25 13.13 7.66
C GLU A 110 3.60 12.41 7.73
N MET A 111 4.23 12.14 6.58
CA MET A 111 5.60 11.59 6.56
C MET A 111 6.57 12.48 7.33
N ASN A 112 6.53 13.79 7.11
CA ASN A 112 7.38 14.74 7.83
C ASN A 112 7.08 14.77 9.33
N ARG A 113 5.81 14.70 9.73
CA ARG A 113 5.41 14.62 11.14
C ARG A 113 6.00 13.38 11.82
N VAL A 114 5.91 12.23 11.20
CA VAL A 114 6.46 10.96 11.74
C VAL A 114 7.99 11.03 11.85
N ILE A 115 8.66 11.57 10.83
CA ILE A 115 10.12 11.76 10.85
C ILE A 115 10.54 12.69 11.98
N ALA A 116 9.83 13.81 12.17
CA ALA A 116 10.10 14.75 13.24
C ALA A 116 9.96 14.09 14.64
N LEU A 117 8.87 13.32 14.83
CA LEU A 117 8.65 12.57 16.08
C LEU A 117 9.76 11.54 16.34
N ARG A 118 10.19 10.81 15.31
CA ARG A 118 11.29 9.86 15.42
C ARG A 118 12.59 10.54 15.82
N ASN A 119 12.88 11.69 15.24
CA ASN A 119 14.09 12.44 15.53
C ASN A 119 14.08 13.02 16.96
N ALA A 120 12.92 13.52 17.43
CA ALA A 120 12.75 14.01 18.78
C ALA A 120 12.95 12.94 19.87
N LYS A 121 12.63 11.66 19.56
CA LYS A 121 12.87 10.55 20.50
C LYS A 121 14.33 10.11 20.62
N LYS A 122 15.21 10.61 19.77
CA LYS A 122 16.65 10.29 19.81
C LYS A 122 17.46 11.28 20.66
N CYS A 123 16.79 12.30 21.16
CA CYS A 123 17.33 13.23 22.16
C CYS A 123 16.85 12.82 23.54
#